data_28cb72245cd6ceb4ee4918a4d501a069
#
_entry.id   28cb72245cd6ceb4ee4918a4d501a069
#
_cell.length_a   1.000
_cell.length_b   1.000
_cell.length_c   1.000
_cell.angle_alpha   90.00
_cell.angle_beta   90.00
_cell.angle_gamma   90.00
#
_symmetry.space_group_name_H-M   'P 1'
#
loop_
_entity.id
_entity.type
_entity.pdbx_description
1 polymer ?
#
loop_
_entity_poly.entity_id
_entity_poly.type
_entity_poly.pdbx_seq_one_letter_code
_entity_poly.pdbx_strand_id
1 'polypeptide(L)'
;GIHFSRNFGQERAITAGVDYSSGSYVVVMDCDLQDRPEGITELYQKAKEGYDVVFVRRIDRIDSRWTMFWSHLFYRVYNRFSDDNYDPAVGNFSIASRRIVDQFCRMREKNRDYIMFLRWLGFRTTVINVEADERAAGKSSYTFHKKLKLAVETITAQSNKPLWISVYLGMIFAVFSLLAIIYLVIRHFADGSSPEGWASLLIAVFLMGGLMLATTGIAGIYIGNIFNEVKDRPLYVIEDLRNLDGKSHETR
;
A
#
# COMPACT_ATOMS: atom_id res chain seq x y z
N GLY A 1 -27.55 3.51 -7.10
CA GLY A 1 -26.55 2.53 -7.58
C GLY A 1 -25.62 3.16 -8.60
N ILE A 2 -24.34 2.75 -8.59
CA ILE A 2 -23.31 3.22 -9.52
C ILE A 2 -22.84 2.01 -10.33
N HIS A 3 -23.05 2.05 -11.63
CA HIS A 3 -22.57 1.02 -12.56
C HIS A 3 -21.34 1.52 -13.30
N PHE A 4 -20.26 0.73 -13.24
CA PHE A 4 -19.03 1.03 -13.98
C PHE A 4 -19.04 0.38 -15.37
N SER A 5 -18.40 1.03 -16.35
CA SER A 5 -18.21 0.49 -17.69
C SER A 5 -17.39 -0.82 -17.72
N ARG A 6 -16.64 -1.10 -16.66
CA ARG A 6 -15.87 -2.33 -16.43
C ARG A 6 -15.51 -2.48 -14.95
N ASN A 7 -14.92 -3.61 -14.56
CA ASN A 7 -14.37 -3.77 -13.22
C ASN A 7 -13.09 -2.91 -13.05
N PHE A 8 -13.14 -1.88 -12.20
CA PHE A 8 -12.02 -1.00 -11.83
C PHE A 8 -11.35 -1.40 -10.51
N GLY A 9 -11.88 -2.39 -9.79
CA GLY A 9 -11.40 -2.86 -8.50
C GLY A 9 -12.07 -2.20 -7.30
N GLN A 10 -11.85 -2.78 -6.11
CA GLN A 10 -12.54 -2.42 -4.87
C GLN A 10 -12.26 -0.97 -4.44
N GLU A 11 -11.00 -0.52 -4.45
CA GLU A 11 -10.63 0.83 -4.01
C GLU A 11 -11.30 1.93 -4.83
N ARG A 12 -11.49 1.70 -6.13
CA ARG A 12 -12.18 2.64 -7.01
C ARG A 12 -13.70 2.59 -6.83
N ALA A 13 -14.23 1.43 -6.47
CA ALA A 13 -15.65 1.30 -6.12
C ALA A 13 -15.97 2.03 -4.80
N ILE A 14 -15.12 1.89 -3.78
CA ILE A 14 -15.21 2.65 -2.53
C ILE A 14 -15.14 4.15 -2.83
N THR A 15 -14.14 4.57 -3.63
CA THR A 15 -13.98 5.97 -4.02
C THR A 15 -15.24 6.53 -4.68
N ALA A 16 -15.82 5.82 -5.64
CA ALA A 16 -17.05 6.27 -6.29
C ALA A 16 -18.23 6.38 -5.31
N GLY A 17 -18.39 5.39 -4.42
CA GLY A 17 -19.42 5.44 -3.40
C GLY A 17 -19.26 6.66 -2.47
N VAL A 18 -18.03 6.95 -2.08
CA VAL A 18 -17.69 8.10 -1.24
C VAL A 18 -17.90 9.42 -2.00
N ASP A 19 -17.46 9.53 -3.26
CA ASP A 19 -17.65 10.71 -4.12
C ASP A 19 -19.15 11.09 -4.27
N TYR A 20 -20.03 10.10 -4.39
CA TYR A 20 -21.47 10.29 -4.53
C TYR A 20 -22.24 10.35 -3.21
N SER A 21 -21.57 10.22 -2.09
CA SER A 21 -22.20 10.30 -0.78
C SER A 21 -22.50 11.75 -0.38
N SER A 22 -23.61 11.99 0.37
CA SER A 22 -24.04 13.34 0.79
C SER A 22 -24.30 13.46 2.30
N GLY A 23 -24.27 12.36 3.06
CA GLY A 23 -24.56 12.37 4.50
C GLY A 23 -23.49 13.10 5.33
N SER A 24 -23.83 13.53 6.56
CA SER A 24 -22.88 14.10 7.51
C SER A 24 -21.81 13.12 7.97
N TYR A 25 -22.13 11.85 7.91
CA TYR A 25 -21.23 10.72 8.10
C TYR A 25 -21.36 9.76 6.93
N VAL A 26 -20.27 9.11 6.56
CA VAL A 26 -20.23 8.10 5.50
C VAL A 26 -19.72 6.81 6.11
N VAL A 27 -20.45 5.73 5.90
CA VAL A 27 -20.05 4.37 6.29
C VAL A 27 -19.60 3.62 5.05
N VAL A 28 -18.42 3.03 5.11
CA VAL A 28 -17.94 2.06 4.12
C VAL A 28 -18.03 0.68 4.73
N MET A 29 -18.63 -0.27 4.01
CA MET A 29 -18.85 -1.63 4.44
C MET A 29 -18.71 -2.58 3.25
N ASP A 30 -18.06 -3.74 3.45
CA ASP A 30 -17.98 -4.77 2.44
C ASP A 30 -19.34 -5.51 2.31
N CYS A 31 -19.66 -5.99 1.10
CA CYS A 31 -20.93 -6.66 0.81
C CYS A 31 -20.89 -8.19 1.00
N ASP A 32 -19.85 -8.73 1.61
CA ASP A 32 -19.64 -10.18 1.80
C ASP A 32 -20.29 -10.76 3.08
N LEU A 33 -21.08 -9.92 3.77
CA LEU A 33 -21.79 -10.24 5.01
C LEU A 33 -20.89 -10.63 6.19
N GLN A 34 -19.60 -10.32 6.14
CA GLN A 34 -18.70 -10.48 7.29
C GLN A 34 -18.87 -9.33 8.29
N ASP A 35 -19.29 -8.17 7.81
CA ASP A 35 -19.57 -7.00 8.62
C ASP A 35 -21.07 -6.92 8.87
N ARG A 36 -21.45 -6.86 10.15
CA ARG A 36 -22.88 -6.77 10.55
C ARG A 36 -23.35 -5.33 10.43
N PRO A 37 -24.45 -5.07 9.68
CA PRO A 37 -25.00 -3.70 9.57
C PRO A 37 -25.38 -3.08 10.92
N GLU A 38 -25.72 -3.89 11.92
CA GLU A 38 -26.04 -3.45 13.28
C GLU A 38 -24.87 -2.72 13.94
N GLY A 39 -23.62 -3.06 13.57
CA GLY A 39 -22.40 -2.38 14.02
C GLY A 39 -22.32 -0.92 13.62
N ILE A 40 -23.09 -0.48 12.61
CA ILE A 40 -23.16 0.92 12.19
C ILE A 40 -23.62 1.83 13.35
N THR A 41 -24.52 1.35 14.19
CA THR A 41 -25.01 2.12 15.36
C THR A 41 -23.88 2.40 16.34
N GLU A 42 -23.04 1.41 16.62
CA GLU A 42 -21.89 1.54 17.51
C GLU A 42 -20.83 2.49 16.94
N LEU A 43 -20.51 2.33 15.65
CA LEU A 43 -19.62 3.23 14.92
C LEU A 43 -20.11 4.69 15.01
N TYR A 44 -21.39 4.91 14.79
CA TYR A 44 -21.97 6.25 14.83
C TYR A 44 -21.94 6.87 16.24
N GLN A 45 -22.25 6.10 17.28
CA GLN A 45 -22.16 6.57 18.66
C GLN A 45 -20.71 6.96 19.00
N LYS A 46 -19.75 6.12 18.59
CA LYS A 46 -18.33 6.39 18.80
C LYS A 46 -17.86 7.64 18.04
N ALA A 47 -18.33 7.84 16.81
CA ALA A 47 -18.04 9.06 16.06
C ALA A 47 -18.58 10.32 16.76
N LYS A 48 -19.75 10.24 17.40
CA LYS A 48 -20.32 11.36 18.19
C LYS A 48 -19.50 11.74 19.42
N GLU A 49 -18.60 10.91 19.90
CA GLU A 49 -17.61 11.26 20.95
C GLU A 49 -16.53 12.24 20.46
N GLY A 50 -16.60 12.68 19.19
CA GLY A 50 -15.69 13.64 18.60
C GLY A 50 -14.55 13.00 17.81
N TYR A 51 -14.69 11.75 17.39
CA TYR A 51 -13.79 11.11 16.43
C TYR A 51 -14.22 11.40 14.99
N ASP A 52 -13.25 11.73 14.14
CA ASP A 52 -13.50 11.98 12.72
C ASP A 52 -13.61 10.69 11.91
N VAL A 53 -12.88 9.66 12.33
CA VAL A 53 -12.96 8.31 11.77
C VAL A 53 -12.99 7.27 12.87
N VAL A 54 -13.87 6.29 12.72
CA VAL A 54 -13.90 5.09 13.56
C VAL A 54 -13.72 3.88 12.65
N PHE A 55 -12.64 3.14 12.85
CA PHE A 55 -12.35 1.88 12.14
C PHE A 55 -12.83 0.68 12.94
N VAL A 56 -13.15 -0.41 12.25
CA VAL A 56 -13.40 -1.71 12.85
C VAL A 56 -12.15 -2.59 12.74
N ARG A 57 -11.75 -3.18 13.88
CA ARG A 57 -10.75 -4.23 13.96
C ARG A 57 -11.45 -5.57 14.19
N ARG A 58 -11.18 -6.53 13.32
CA ARG A 58 -11.70 -7.90 13.46
C ARG A 58 -10.78 -8.72 14.37
N ILE A 59 -11.31 -9.23 15.52
CA ILE A 59 -10.48 -9.90 16.54
C ILE A 59 -10.21 -11.36 16.22
N ASP A 60 -11.11 -12.10 15.58
CA ASP A 60 -10.98 -13.55 15.41
C ASP A 60 -10.64 -13.97 13.97
N ARG A 61 -9.35 -13.97 13.64
CA ARG A 61 -8.81 -14.77 12.54
C ARG A 61 -8.07 -15.97 13.11
N ILE A 62 -8.68 -17.14 13.06
CA ILE A 62 -8.00 -18.42 13.29
C ILE A 62 -7.19 -18.74 12.04
N ASP A 63 -6.05 -18.07 11.87
CA ASP A 63 -5.10 -18.41 10.82
C ASP A 63 -4.14 -19.51 11.30
N SER A 64 -3.73 -20.42 10.41
CA SER A 64 -2.71 -21.42 10.66
C SER A 64 -1.42 -20.74 11.19
N ARG A 65 -0.70 -21.40 12.13
CA ARG A 65 0.57 -20.91 12.72
C ARG A 65 1.60 -20.49 11.64
N TRP A 66 1.65 -21.19 10.52
CA TRP A 66 2.49 -20.85 9.36
C TRP A 66 2.04 -19.58 8.67
N THR A 67 0.74 -19.40 8.44
CA THR A 67 0.17 -18.19 7.86
C THR A 67 0.43 -16.99 8.76
N MET A 68 0.27 -17.16 10.07
CA MET A 68 0.58 -16.10 11.06
C MET A 68 2.05 -15.69 11.04
N PHE A 69 2.99 -16.65 10.98
CA PHE A 69 4.43 -16.34 10.93
C PHE A 69 4.79 -15.48 9.69
N TRP A 70 4.36 -15.93 8.50
CA TRP A 70 4.62 -15.19 7.27
C TRP A 70 3.89 -13.85 7.23
N SER A 71 2.69 -13.78 7.79
CA SER A 71 1.94 -12.54 7.94
C SER A 71 2.69 -11.55 8.86
N HIS A 72 3.14 -12.00 10.04
CA HIS A 72 3.91 -11.15 10.95
C HIS A 72 5.23 -10.66 10.33
N LEU A 73 5.95 -11.55 9.62
CA LEU A 73 7.19 -11.16 8.92
C LEU A 73 6.89 -10.12 7.84
N PHE A 74 5.84 -10.37 7.05
CA PHE A 74 5.39 -9.45 6.01
C PHE A 74 5.04 -8.08 6.59
N TYR A 75 4.21 -8.01 7.65
CA TYR A 75 3.81 -6.74 8.25
C TYR A 75 4.96 -6.05 8.97
N ARG A 76 5.92 -6.79 9.54
CA ARG A 76 7.14 -6.19 10.09
C ARG A 76 7.97 -5.51 9.00
N VAL A 77 8.14 -6.17 7.86
CA VAL A 77 8.82 -5.58 6.69
C VAL A 77 8.01 -4.40 6.17
N TYR A 78 6.69 -4.57 5.97
CA TYR A 78 5.81 -3.52 5.50
C TYR A 78 5.89 -2.27 6.39
N ASN A 79 5.72 -2.40 7.71
CA ASN A 79 5.78 -1.29 8.66
C ASN A 79 7.17 -0.65 8.75
N ARG A 80 8.24 -1.38 8.43
CA ARG A 80 9.59 -0.81 8.33
C ARG A 80 9.74 0.09 7.11
N PHE A 81 9.08 -0.24 6.02
CA PHE A 81 9.13 0.47 4.74
C PHE A 81 8.00 1.48 4.54
N SER A 82 6.86 1.29 5.19
CA SER A 82 5.76 2.26 5.22
C SER A 82 6.03 3.36 6.24
N ASP A 83 5.46 4.52 6.02
CA ASP A 83 5.52 5.65 6.98
C ASP A 83 4.42 5.53 8.04
N ASP A 84 3.42 4.65 7.84
CA ASP A 84 2.33 4.36 8.77
C ASP A 84 2.37 2.93 9.31
N ASN A 85 1.98 2.77 10.59
CA ASN A 85 1.77 1.46 11.20
C ASN A 85 0.47 0.84 10.67
N TYR A 86 0.60 -0.01 9.66
CA TYR A 86 -0.52 -0.76 9.11
C TYR A 86 -0.92 -1.90 10.06
N ASP A 87 -2.18 -1.90 10.49
CA ASP A 87 -2.78 -2.99 11.25
C ASP A 87 -3.67 -3.83 10.31
N PRO A 88 -3.26 -5.07 9.99
CA PRO A 88 -3.98 -5.92 9.05
C PRO A 88 -5.35 -6.40 9.55
N ALA A 89 -5.62 -6.26 10.84
CA ALA A 89 -6.90 -6.61 11.42
C ALA A 89 -7.97 -5.51 11.19
N VAL A 90 -7.54 -4.29 10.82
CA VAL A 90 -8.43 -3.19 10.47
C VAL A 90 -8.91 -3.38 9.04
N GLY A 91 -10.22 -3.52 8.87
CA GLY A 91 -10.88 -3.65 7.56
C GLY A 91 -11.45 -2.32 7.05
N ASN A 92 -12.05 -2.37 5.85
CA ASN A 92 -12.72 -1.20 5.25
C ASN A 92 -13.97 -0.75 6.02
N PHE A 93 -14.53 -1.64 6.88
CA PHE A 93 -15.68 -1.28 7.69
C PHE A 93 -15.32 -0.15 8.64
N SER A 94 -15.89 1.02 8.38
CA SER A 94 -15.55 2.24 9.09
C SER A 94 -16.61 3.31 8.89
N ILE A 95 -16.63 4.31 9.76
CA ILE A 95 -17.41 5.53 9.61
C ILE A 95 -16.47 6.74 9.58
N ALA A 96 -16.70 7.65 8.64
CA ALA A 96 -15.95 8.89 8.50
C ALA A 96 -16.87 10.11 8.49
N SER A 97 -16.47 11.20 9.16
CA SER A 97 -17.19 12.46 9.14
C SER A 97 -17.10 13.13 7.76
N ARG A 98 -18.11 13.94 7.40
CA ARG A 98 -18.13 14.70 6.13
C ARG A 98 -16.86 15.49 5.92
N ARG A 99 -16.32 16.11 6.98
CA ARG A 99 -15.08 16.88 6.90
C ARG A 99 -13.90 16.08 6.33
N ILE A 100 -13.76 14.84 6.75
CA ILE A 100 -12.69 13.94 6.28
C ILE A 100 -12.99 13.42 4.89
N VAL A 101 -14.24 13.06 4.64
CA VAL A 101 -14.70 12.57 3.33
C VAL A 101 -14.43 13.61 2.24
N ASP A 102 -14.69 14.89 2.51
CA ASP A 102 -14.43 15.97 1.57
C ASP A 102 -12.92 16.13 1.26
N GLN A 103 -12.03 15.88 2.23
CA GLN A 103 -10.59 15.87 1.97
C GLN A 103 -10.17 14.61 1.17
N PHE A 104 -10.71 13.44 1.52
CA PHE A 104 -10.48 12.21 0.78
C PHE A 104 -10.88 12.33 -0.70
N CYS A 105 -12.02 12.97 -0.99
CA CYS A 105 -12.48 13.20 -2.36
C CYS A 105 -11.54 14.13 -3.18
N ARG A 106 -10.74 14.98 -2.51
CA ARG A 106 -9.75 15.83 -3.19
C ARG A 106 -8.46 15.07 -3.54
N MET A 107 -8.17 13.98 -2.85
CA MET A 107 -7.02 13.13 -3.13
C MET A 107 -7.35 12.24 -4.33
N ARG A 108 -6.66 12.44 -5.46
CA ARG A 108 -6.99 11.75 -6.74
C ARG A 108 -5.87 10.85 -7.24
N GLU A 109 -4.95 10.44 -6.36
CA GLU A 109 -3.87 9.52 -6.68
C GLU A 109 -4.41 8.20 -7.25
N LYS A 110 -3.69 7.64 -8.23
CA LYS A 110 -4.09 6.41 -8.94
C LYS A 110 -3.92 5.16 -8.09
N ASN A 111 -2.88 5.14 -7.24
CA ASN A 111 -2.64 4.08 -6.27
C ASN A 111 -3.32 4.42 -4.95
N ARG A 112 -4.60 4.06 -4.86
CA ARG A 112 -5.47 4.38 -3.72
C ARG A 112 -5.55 3.22 -2.74
N ASP A 113 -5.54 3.56 -1.46
CA ASP A 113 -5.95 2.71 -0.35
C ASP A 113 -6.80 3.56 0.60
N TYR A 114 -8.05 3.18 0.76
CA TYR A 114 -9.03 3.96 1.52
C TYR A 114 -8.59 4.18 2.97
N ILE A 115 -8.17 3.12 3.66
CA ILE A 115 -7.78 3.19 5.08
C ILE A 115 -6.54 4.05 5.26
N MET A 116 -5.54 3.87 4.39
CA MET A 116 -4.29 4.62 4.45
C MET A 116 -4.51 6.11 4.21
N PHE A 117 -5.37 6.48 3.25
CA PHE A 117 -5.69 7.86 2.98
C PHE A 117 -6.39 8.54 4.15
N LEU A 118 -7.35 7.86 4.79
CA LEU A 118 -8.00 8.39 5.98
C LEU A 118 -7.03 8.61 7.15
N ARG A 119 -6.06 7.71 7.31
CA ARG A 119 -5.00 7.85 8.33
C ARG A 119 -4.03 8.98 7.99
N TRP A 120 -3.60 9.06 6.73
CA TRP A 120 -2.67 10.10 6.26
C TRP A 120 -3.20 11.52 6.50
N LEU A 121 -4.53 11.70 6.45
CA LEU A 121 -5.16 12.98 6.73
C LEU A 121 -4.95 13.46 8.19
N GLY A 122 -4.54 12.60 9.12
CA GLY A 122 -4.09 12.97 10.46
C GLY A 122 -5.17 13.48 11.40
N PHE A 123 -6.45 13.25 11.09
CA PHE A 123 -7.55 13.61 11.94
C PHE A 123 -7.71 12.66 13.14
N ARG A 124 -8.62 12.98 14.06
CA ARG A 124 -8.84 12.18 15.26
C ARG A 124 -9.50 10.85 14.91
N THR A 125 -8.74 9.76 15.01
CA THR A 125 -9.20 8.40 14.67
C THR A 125 -9.29 7.52 15.93
N THR A 126 -10.15 6.50 15.90
CA THR A 126 -10.20 5.42 16.89
C THR A 126 -10.53 4.10 16.22
N VAL A 127 -10.40 3.02 16.97
CA VAL A 127 -10.68 1.66 16.52
C VAL A 127 -11.61 1.00 17.50
N ILE A 128 -12.68 0.37 17.01
CA ILE A 128 -13.52 -0.54 17.80
C ILE A 128 -13.21 -1.99 17.41
N ASN A 129 -13.28 -2.87 18.39
CA ASN A 129 -13.04 -4.28 18.21
C ASN A 129 -14.37 -5.01 18.01
N VAL A 130 -14.51 -5.71 16.89
CA VAL A 130 -15.74 -6.47 16.58
C VAL A 130 -15.34 -7.92 16.27
N GLU A 131 -16.13 -8.88 16.80
CA GLU A 131 -16.00 -10.28 16.42
C GLU A 131 -16.41 -10.43 14.95
N ALA A 132 -15.55 -11.05 14.16
CA ALA A 132 -15.83 -11.29 12.74
C ALA A 132 -16.68 -12.54 12.58
N ASP A 133 -17.75 -12.45 11.82
CA ASP A 133 -18.49 -13.65 11.39
C ASP A 133 -17.72 -14.41 10.29
N GLU A 134 -17.93 -15.73 10.24
CA GLU A 134 -17.39 -16.54 9.15
C GLU A 134 -17.98 -16.09 7.80
N ARG A 135 -17.18 -16.11 6.74
CA ARG A 135 -17.66 -15.76 5.40
C ARG A 135 -18.85 -16.64 5.03
N ALA A 136 -19.95 -16.02 4.66
CA ALA A 136 -21.16 -16.73 4.21
C ALA A 136 -20.92 -17.55 2.92
N ALA A 137 -19.96 -17.17 2.05
CA ALA A 137 -19.55 -17.92 0.86
C ALA A 137 -18.20 -17.43 0.30
N GLY A 138 -17.40 -18.35 -0.27
CA GLY A 138 -16.23 -18.06 -1.09
C GLY A 138 -14.88 -18.36 -0.44
N LYS A 139 -13.91 -18.78 -1.28
CA LYS A 139 -12.50 -18.95 -0.90
C LYS A 139 -11.74 -17.69 -1.25
N SER A 140 -10.77 -17.29 -0.39
CA SER A 140 -9.86 -16.16 -0.68
C SER A 140 -9.16 -16.37 -2.04
N SER A 141 -9.39 -15.45 -2.98
CA SER A 141 -8.82 -15.48 -4.34
C SER A 141 -7.37 -15.01 -4.41
N TYR A 142 -6.73 -14.70 -3.28
CA TYR A 142 -5.38 -14.14 -3.26
C TYR A 142 -4.31 -15.24 -3.19
N THR A 143 -3.66 -15.49 -4.32
CA THR A 143 -2.43 -16.30 -4.37
C THR A 143 -1.25 -15.54 -3.76
N PHE A 144 -0.22 -16.27 -3.29
CA PHE A 144 1.00 -15.66 -2.72
C PHE A 144 1.64 -14.62 -3.65
N HIS A 145 1.71 -14.89 -4.95
CA HIS A 145 2.22 -13.95 -5.96
C HIS A 145 1.40 -12.65 -6.04
N LYS A 146 0.07 -12.76 -5.96
CA LYS A 146 -0.80 -11.56 -5.95
C LYS A 146 -0.60 -10.73 -4.67
N LYS A 147 -0.41 -11.39 -3.53
CA LYS A 147 -0.12 -10.70 -2.25
C LYS A 147 1.22 -9.98 -2.30
N LEU A 148 2.27 -10.63 -2.83
CA LEU A 148 3.60 -10.03 -2.98
C LEU A 148 3.59 -8.84 -3.94
N LYS A 149 2.92 -8.98 -5.07
CA LYS A 149 2.75 -7.88 -6.04
C LYS A 149 2.03 -6.70 -5.40
N LEU A 150 0.91 -6.93 -4.74
CA LEU A 150 0.16 -5.90 -4.04
C LEU A 150 1.01 -5.19 -2.98
N ALA A 151 1.82 -5.96 -2.24
CA ALA A 151 2.74 -5.41 -1.25
C ALA A 151 3.76 -4.45 -1.86
N VAL A 152 4.42 -4.86 -2.94
CA VAL A 152 5.39 -4.00 -3.64
C VAL A 152 4.71 -2.75 -4.16
N GLU A 153 3.55 -2.89 -4.80
CA GLU A 153 2.76 -1.76 -5.31
C GLU A 153 2.37 -0.80 -4.19
N THR A 154 1.88 -1.29 -3.06
CA THR A 154 1.47 -0.45 -1.93
C THR A 154 2.67 0.23 -1.26
N ILE A 155 3.77 -0.49 -0.99
CA ILE A 155 4.98 0.09 -0.40
C ILE A 155 5.56 1.18 -1.30
N THR A 156 5.68 0.92 -2.60
CA THR A 156 6.27 1.89 -3.55
C THR A 156 5.35 3.05 -3.88
N ALA A 157 4.04 2.91 -3.66
CA ALA A 157 3.08 3.99 -3.80
C ALA A 157 3.10 4.96 -2.60
N GLN A 158 3.30 4.42 -1.40
CA GLN A 158 3.16 5.17 -0.14
C GLN A 158 4.50 5.65 0.44
N SER A 159 5.63 5.09 0.01
CA SER A 159 6.93 5.39 0.60
C SER A 159 8.06 5.39 -0.41
N ASN A 160 9.01 6.32 -0.25
CA ASN A 160 10.24 6.37 -1.03
C ASN A 160 11.43 5.65 -0.35
N LYS A 161 11.21 5.03 0.82
CA LYS A 161 12.26 4.31 1.56
C LYS A 161 12.98 3.22 0.74
N PRO A 162 12.30 2.40 -0.10
CA PRO A 162 12.99 1.43 -0.95
C PRO A 162 13.99 2.08 -1.92
N LEU A 163 13.66 3.28 -2.43
CA LEU A 163 14.55 4.04 -3.31
C LEU A 163 15.80 4.50 -2.55
N TRP A 164 15.65 5.04 -1.34
CA TRP A 164 16.77 5.43 -0.49
C TRP A 164 17.67 4.26 -0.10
N ILE A 165 17.10 3.08 0.15
CA ILE A 165 17.89 1.87 0.43
C ILE A 165 18.77 1.50 -0.75
N SER A 166 18.28 1.60 -1.99
CA SER A 166 19.09 1.34 -3.17
C SER A 166 20.27 2.32 -3.28
N VAL A 167 20.06 3.60 -2.91
CA VAL A 167 21.13 4.62 -2.87
C VAL A 167 22.16 4.27 -1.80
N TYR A 168 21.74 3.96 -0.58
CA TYR A 168 22.66 3.58 0.51
C TYR A 168 23.46 2.32 0.17
N LEU A 169 22.81 1.32 -0.42
CA LEU A 169 23.48 0.09 -0.85
C LEU A 169 24.54 0.39 -1.91
N GLY A 170 24.21 1.20 -2.90
CA GLY A 170 25.17 1.65 -3.93
C GLY A 170 26.35 2.40 -3.32
N MET A 171 26.12 3.28 -2.35
CA MET A 171 27.16 4.03 -1.64
C MET A 171 28.11 3.09 -0.86
N ILE A 172 27.54 2.12 -0.13
CA ILE A 172 28.32 1.12 0.63
C ILE A 172 29.23 0.35 -0.34
N PHE A 173 28.70 -0.13 -1.48
CA PHE A 173 29.49 -0.83 -2.47
C PHE A 173 30.58 0.04 -3.09
N ALA A 174 30.30 1.32 -3.37
CA ALA A 174 31.28 2.25 -3.90
C ALA A 174 32.45 2.46 -2.92
N VAL A 175 32.16 2.65 -1.62
CA VAL A 175 33.17 2.79 -0.58
C VAL A 175 34.01 1.49 -0.45
N PHE A 176 33.32 0.32 -0.41
CA PHE A 176 34.01 -0.96 -0.34
C PHE A 176 34.92 -1.21 -1.54
N SER A 177 34.45 -0.91 -2.75
CA SER A 177 35.24 -1.00 -3.98
C SER A 177 36.47 -0.10 -3.94
N LEU A 178 36.31 1.16 -3.47
CA LEU A 178 37.44 2.07 -3.34
C LEU A 178 38.50 1.58 -2.36
N LEU A 179 38.07 1.05 -1.20
CA LEU A 179 38.99 0.47 -0.20
C LEU A 179 39.70 -0.77 -0.78
N ALA A 180 38.99 -1.62 -1.51
CA ALA A 180 39.59 -2.79 -2.16
C ALA A 180 40.64 -2.39 -3.23
N ILE A 181 40.37 -1.35 -4.00
CA ILE A 181 41.33 -0.81 -4.99
C ILE A 181 42.58 -0.31 -4.27
N ILE A 182 42.42 0.51 -3.24
CA ILE A 182 43.55 1.04 -2.45
C ILE A 182 44.37 -0.12 -1.86
N TYR A 183 43.74 -1.13 -1.28
CA TYR A 183 44.40 -2.32 -0.76
C TYR A 183 45.22 -3.06 -1.82
N LEU A 184 44.64 -3.30 -3.00
CA LEU A 184 45.31 -3.99 -4.11
C LEU A 184 46.51 -3.19 -4.63
N VAL A 185 46.40 -1.86 -4.73
CA VAL A 185 47.48 -0.98 -5.15
C VAL A 185 48.65 -1.04 -4.14
N ILE A 186 48.37 -0.92 -2.86
CA ILE A 186 49.39 -1.01 -1.79
C ILE A 186 50.10 -2.38 -1.84
N ARG A 187 49.34 -3.46 -1.97
CA ARG A 187 49.89 -4.82 -2.04
C ARG A 187 50.76 -5.03 -3.29
N HIS A 188 50.37 -4.50 -4.41
CA HIS A 188 51.16 -4.58 -5.64
C HIS A 188 52.53 -3.91 -5.47
N PHE A 189 52.63 -2.74 -4.84
CA PHE A 189 53.89 -2.06 -4.59
C PHE A 189 54.74 -2.70 -3.47
N ALA A 190 54.08 -3.40 -2.48
CA ALA A 190 54.79 -4.03 -1.39
C ALA A 190 55.38 -5.39 -1.76
N ASP A 191 54.61 -6.27 -2.46
CA ASP A 191 54.96 -7.68 -2.68
C ASP A 191 55.31 -8.00 -4.13
N GLY A 192 55.16 -7.09 -5.08
CA GLY A 192 55.39 -7.30 -6.50
C GLY A 192 54.48 -8.35 -7.14
N SER A 193 53.50 -8.88 -6.39
CA SER A 193 52.61 -9.95 -6.84
C SER A 193 51.34 -9.38 -7.46
N SER A 194 51.11 -9.72 -8.74
CA SER A 194 49.78 -9.52 -9.34
C SER A 194 48.85 -10.66 -8.93
N PRO A 195 47.67 -10.39 -8.37
CA PRO A 195 46.74 -11.46 -8.04
C PRO A 195 46.29 -12.19 -9.32
N GLU A 196 46.42 -13.52 -9.33
CA GLU A 196 45.73 -14.38 -10.29
C GLU A 196 44.22 -14.26 -10.06
N GLY A 197 43.55 -13.40 -10.83
CA GLY A 197 42.23 -12.91 -10.42
C GLY A 197 41.13 -12.96 -11.48
N TRP A 198 41.26 -13.79 -12.56
CA TRP A 198 40.19 -13.88 -13.56
C TRP A 198 38.81 -14.23 -12.96
N ALA A 199 38.77 -15.23 -12.07
CA ALA A 199 37.50 -15.62 -11.44
C ALA A 199 36.92 -14.54 -10.52
N SER A 200 37.78 -13.87 -9.74
CA SER A 200 37.33 -12.79 -8.84
C SER A 200 36.84 -11.56 -9.61
N LEU A 201 37.46 -11.25 -10.77
CA LEU A 201 36.99 -10.19 -11.65
C LEU A 201 35.62 -10.49 -12.23
N LEU A 202 35.39 -11.74 -12.69
CA LEU A 202 34.11 -12.17 -13.24
C LEU A 202 33.00 -12.09 -12.18
N ILE A 203 33.25 -12.58 -10.96
CA ILE A 203 32.31 -12.48 -9.85
C ILE A 203 31.98 -11.02 -9.51
N ALA A 204 33.00 -10.15 -9.45
CA ALA A 204 32.81 -8.73 -9.18
C ALA A 204 31.95 -8.05 -10.26
N VAL A 205 32.20 -8.33 -11.55
CA VAL A 205 31.42 -7.76 -12.66
C VAL A 205 29.98 -8.23 -12.63
N PHE A 206 29.71 -9.52 -12.41
CA PHE A 206 28.35 -10.03 -12.32
C PHE A 206 27.60 -9.49 -11.07
N LEU A 207 28.29 -9.40 -9.94
CA LEU A 207 27.70 -8.84 -8.71
C LEU A 207 27.33 -7.37 -8.91
N MET A 208 28.23 -6.56 -9.44
CA MET A 208 27.96 -5.15 -9.74
C MET A 208 26.86 -4.98 -10.78
N GLY A 209 26.90 -5.76 -11.86
CA GLY A 209 25.88 -5.76 -12.91
C GLY A 209 24.50 -6.12 -12.34
N GLY A 210 24.43 -7.16 -11.53
CA GLY A 210 23.20 -7.58 -10.86
C GLY A 210 22.65 -6.49 -9.92
N LEU A 211 23.52 -5.85 -9.13
CA LEU A 211 23.14 -4.75 -8.24
C LEU A 211 22.65 -3.53 -9.02
N MET A 212 23.33 -3.16 -10.09
CA MET A 212 22.88 -2.05 -10.97
C MET A 212 21.50 -2.34 -11.59
N LEU A 213 21.27 -3.56 -12.07
CA LEU A 213 19.97 -3.96 -12.61
C LEU A 213 18.87 -3.90 -11.54
N ALA A 214 19.15 -4.37 -10.32
CA ALA A 214 18.21 -4.34 -9.22
C ALA A 214 17.84 -2.90 -8.82
N THR A 215 18.82 -2.01 -8.66
CA THR A 215 18.57 -0.60 -8.31
C THR A 215 17.85 0.14 -9.43
N THR A 216 18.20 -0.10 -10.68
CA THR A 216 17.50 0.44 -11.85
C THR A 216 16.07 -0.09 -11.93
N GLY A 217 15.84 -1.36 -11.60
CA GLY A 217 14.52 -1.95 -11.51
C GLY A 217 13.62 -1.26 -10.46
N ILE A 218 14.17 -0.99 -9.28
CA ILE A 218 13.46 -0.22 -8.23
C ILE A 218 13.11 1.18 -8.77
N ALA A 219 14.05 1.91 -9.34
CA ALA A 219 13.80 3.22 -9.94
C ALA A 219 12.72 3.14 -11.04
N GLY A 220 12.74 2.08 -11.86
CA GLY A 220 11.73 1.82 -12.88
C GLY A 220 10.31 1.68 -12.32
N ILE A 221 10.15 1.05 -11.15
CA ILE A 221 8.83 0.97 -10.48
C ILE A 221 8.32 2.37 -10.11
N TYR A 222 9.17 3.23 -9.52
CA TYR A 222 8.78 4.60 -9.18
C TYR A 222 8.47 5.44 -10.41
N ILE A 223 9.26 5.31 -11.47
CA ILE A 223 8.97 5.97 -12.76
C ILE A 223 7.62 5.48 -13.31
N GLY A 224 7.31 4.20 -13.20
CA GLY A 224 6.01 3.63 -13.57
C GLY A 224 4.84 4.22 -12.76
N ASN A 225 5.02 4.42 -11.47
CA ASN A 225 4.02 5.09 -10.62
C ASN A 225 3.82 6.55 -11.05
N ILE A 226 4.91 7.32 -11.25
CA ILE A 226 4.85 8.70 -11.75
C ILE A 226 4.16 8.76 -13.11
N PHE A 227 4.48 7.84 -14.02
CA PHE A 227 3.86 7.76 -15.34
C PHE A 227 2.34 7.54 -15.26
N ASN A 228 1.89 6.70 -14.32
CA ASN A 228 0.46 6.48 -14.10
C ASN A 228 -0.25 7.74 -13.56
N GLU A 229 0.40 8.50 -12.68
CA GLU A 229 -0.13 9.77 -12.18
C GLU A 229 -0.19 10.83 -13.28
N VAL A 230 0.88 11.01 -14.04
CA VAL A 230 0.98 12.01 -15.12
C VAL A 230 0.00 11.76 -16.26
N LYS A 231 -0.37 10.49 -16.51
CA LYS A 231 -1.42 10.16 -17.50
C LYS A 231 -2.78 10.76 -17.17
N ASP A 232 -3.02 11.06 -15.92
CA ASP A 232 -4.25 11.66 -15.38
C ASP A 232 -5.57 11.04 -15.91
N ARG A 233 -5.60 9.71 -16.12
CA ARG A 233 -6.82 9.00 -16.49
C ARG A 233 -7.81 9.04 -15.34
N PRO A 234 -9.13 9.10 -15.59
CA PRO A 234 -10.13 9.05 -14.53
C PRO A 234 -9.97 7.77 -13.69
N LEU A 235 -10.23 7.87 -12.38
CA LEU A 235 -10.12 6.74 -11.45
C LEU A 235 -11.10 5.62 -11.82
N TYR A 236 -12.28 5.99 -12.29
CA TYR A 236 -13.34 5.10 -12.74
C TYR A 236 -14.15 5.78 -13.85
N VAL A 237 -14.89 4.98 -14.62
CA VAL A 237 -15.83 5.45 -15.63
C VAL A 237 -17.19 4.86 -15.31
N ILE A 238 -18.19 5.73 -15.17
CA ILE A 238 -19.57 5.34 -14.89
C ILE A 238 -20.27 5.07 -16.21
N GLU A 239 -20.96 3.94 -16.29
CA GLU A 239 -21.84 3.57 -17.39
C GLU A 239 -23.28 4.02 -17.14
N ASP A 240 -23.77 3.79 -15.91
CA ASP A 240 -25.16 4.11 -15.53
C ASP A 240 -25.26 4.48 -14.04
N LEU A 241 -26.13 5.44 -13.73
CA LEU A 241 -26.48 5.86 -12.37
C LEU A 241 -27.95 5.56 -12.11
N ARG A 242 -28.25 4.84 -11.03
CA ARG A 242 -29.61 4.47 -10.63
C ARG A 242 -29.93 5.03 -9.25
N ASN A 243 -31.08 5.75 -9.16
CA ASN A 243 -31.57 6.32 -7.91
C ASN A 243 -30.55 7.27 -7.22
N LEU A 244 -29.81 8.03 -8.00
CA LEU A 244 -28.92 9.09 -7.55
C LEU A 244 -29.35 10.37 -8.25
N ASP A 245 -30.16 11.20 -7.58
CA ASP A 245 -30.63 12.45 -8.12
C ASP A 245 -29.46 13.46 -8.23
N GLY A 246 -29.13 13.79 -9.47
CA GLY A 246 -28.64 15.10 -9.88
C GLY A 246 -27.36 15.67 -9.29
N LYS A 247 -26.36 14.87 -8.87
CA LYS A 247 -24.99 15.37 -8.76
C LYS A 247 -24.15 14.87 -9.94
N SER A 248 -24.29 15.56 -11.08
CA SER A 248 -23.22 15.56 -12.08
C SER A 248 -22.00 16.27 -11.46
N HIS A 249 -21.16 15.54 -10.73
CA HIS A 249 -19.80 16.01 -10.56
C HIS A 249 -19.17 15.92 -11.95
N GLU A 250 -19.11 17.05 -12.64
CA GLU A 250 -18.22 17.22 -13.77
C GLU A 250 -16.86 16.63 -13.39
N THR A 251 -16.50 15.60 -14.11
CA THR A 251 -15.15 15.00 -14.09
C THR A 251 -14.15 16.11 -14.40
N ARG A 252 -13.53 16.65 -13.36
CA ARG A 252 -12.27 17.38 -13.46
C ARG A 252 -11.12 16.46 -13.11
#